data_fe5e9af34a299ae479afdbf418c41e83
#
_entry.id   fe5e9af34a299ae479afdbf418c41e83
#
_cell.length_a   1.000
_cell.length_b   1.000
_cell.length_c   1.000
_cell.angle_alpha   90.00
_cell.angle_beta   90.00
_cell.angle_gamma   90.00
#
_symmetry.space_group_name_H-M   'P 1'
#
loop_
_entity.id
_entity.type
_entity.pdbx_description
1 polymer ?
#
loop_
_entity_poly.entity_id
_entity_poly.type
_entity_poly.pdbx_seq_one_letter_code
_entity_poly.pdbx_strand_id
1 'polypeptide(L)'
;EIADGRTGGFDAADYVAWFREISKRTAEMIVHWQRVGFVHGVMNTDNMSIHGLTIDYGPYGWLEDYNPGWTPNTTDREYKRYRFGAQPHIGQWNCTQLANAIYPLVGEVEPLQEALETYVDVFNTDWRRMMGTKLGIAELDGERDSELIHDLLELLPKIETDMTLFFRGLANVSTDDGLDLDARVAPLLGAYYDPDTFTGEVRAETDAWLDRYIARLREEGRVDADRARAMNAVNPLFVLRNYVAQLAIDEADTGDPSLILELLDTLRTPYTEQPGRERFAEKRPEWARVRPGCSMLSCSS
;
A
#
# COMPACT_ATOMS: atom_id res chain seq x y z
N GLU A 1 -12.76 -14.29 -21.87
CA GLU A 1 -13.42 -15.59 -21.52
C GLU A 1 -14.95 -15.55 -21.72
N ILE A 2 -15.61 -14.37 -21.61
CA ILE A 2 -17.06 -14.24 -21.85
C ILE A 2 -17.43 -14.46 -23.33
N ALA A 3 -16.50 -14.30 -24.27
CA ALA A 3 -16.73 -14.35 -25.71
C ALA A 3 -16.45 -15.72 -26.36
N ASP A 4 -16.32 -16.80 -25.60
CA ASP A 4 -15.87 -18.09 -26.10
C ASP A 4 -16.93 -18.75 -26.99
N GLY A 5 -16.86 -18.46 -28.31
CA GLY A 5 -17.61 -19.14 -29.36
C GLY A 5 -19.10 -18.78 -29.51
N ARG A 6 -19.61 -17.75 -28.84
CA ARG A 6 -21.01 -17.33 -29.01
C ARG A 6 -21.19 -16.48 -30.27
N THR A 7 -22.13 -16.87 -31.11
CA THR A 7 -22.51 -16.10 -32.31
C THR A 7 -23.64 -15.08 -32.07
N GLY A 8 -24.10 -14.90 -30.83
CA GLY A 8 -25.10 -13.91 -30.37
C GLY A 8 -24.48 -12.71 -29.65
N GLY A 9 -25.23 -11.60 -29.52
CA GLY A 9 -24.82 -10.47 -28.69
C GLY A 9 -24.79 -10.83 -27.21
N PHE A 10 -24.17 -9.96 -26.37
CA PHE A 10 -24.19 -10.10 -24.91
C PHE A 10 -25.58 -9.92 -24.36
N ASP A 11 -25.95 -10.73 -23.36
CA ASP A 11 -27.17 -10.60 -22.59
C ASP A 11 -26.92 -9.95 -21.21
N ALA A 12 -27.98 -9.75 -20.43
CA ALA A 12 -27.88 -9.14 -19.10
C ALA A 12 -26.96 -9.91 -18.14
N ALA A 13 -26.97 -11.24 -18.22
CA ALA A 13 -26.10 -12.07 -17.38
C ALA A 13 -24.61 -11.91 -17.75
N ASP A 14 -24.31 -11.74 -19.02
CA ASP A 14 -22.94 -11.48 -19.49
C ASP A 14 -22.42 -10.14 -18.96
N TYR A 15 -23.27 -9.07 -18.96
CA TYR A 15 -22.89 -7.77 -18.41
C TYR A 15 -22.68 -7.82 -16.88
N VAL A 16 -23.51 -8.57 -16.15
CA VAL A 16 -23.34 -8.77 -14.70
C VAL A 16 -22.05 -9.53 -14.41
N ALA A 17 -21.75 -10.60 -15.15
CA ALA A 17 -20.51 -11.38 -14.99
C ALA A 17 -19.28 -10.52 -15.30
N TRP A 18 -19.32 -9.72 -16.35
CA TRP A 18 -18.26 -8.78 -16.71
C TRP A 18 -18.05 -7.73 -15.60
N PHE A 19 -19.13 -7.14 -15.06
CA PHE A 19 -19.04 -6.16 -13.98
C PHE A 19 -18.50 -6.76 -12.69
N ARG A 20 -18.88 -8.00 -12.35
CA ARG A 20 -18.33 -8.73 -11.21
C ARG A 20 -16.82 -8.91 -11.32
N GLU A 21 -16.31 -9.26 -12.50
CA GLU A 21 -14.87 -9.39 -12.74
C GLU A 21 -14.15 -8.05 -12.61
N ILE A 22 -14.74 -6.95 -13.08
CA ILE A 22 -14.18 -5.59 -12.89
C ILE A 22 -14.12 -5.24 -11.40
N SER A 23 -15.20 -5.47 -10.66
CA SER A 23 -15.27 -5.21 -9.22
C SER A 23 -14.17 -5.97 -8.47
N LYS A 24 -13.98 -7.25 -8.78
CA LYS A 24 -12.91 -8.08 -8.24
C LYS A 24 -11.53 -7.51 -8.55
N ARG A 25 -11.20 -7.26 -9.83
CA ARG A 25 -9.88 -6.74 -10.24
C ARG A 25 -9.58 -5.38 -9.65
N THR A 26 -10.59 -4.53 -9.52
CA THR A 26 -10.44 -3.22 -8.88
C THR A 26 -10.09 -3.39 -7.40
N ALA A 27 -10.76 -4.28 -6.68
CA ALA A 27 -10.43 -4.58 -5.28
C ALA A 27 -9.00 -5.10 -5.12
N GLU A 28 -8.59 -6.08 -5.94
CA GLU A 28 -7.23 -6.63 -5.95
C GLU A 28 -6.17 -5.56 -6.20
N MET A 29 -6.39 -4.67 -7.16
CA MET A 29 -5.49 -3.55 -7.45
C MET A 29 -5.36 -2.61 -6.24
N ILE A 30 -6.47 -2.23 -5.62
CA ILE A 30 -6.46 -1.35 -4.43
C ILE A 30 -5.74 -2.02 -3.25
N VAL A 31 -5.91 -3.33 -3.03
CA VAL A 31 -5.15 -4.07 -2.01
C VAL A 31 -3.64 -3.95 -2.26
N HIS A 32 -3.20 -4.06 -3.52
CA HIS A 32 -1.78 -3.89 -3.85
C HIS A 32 -1.29 -2.45 -3.62
N TRP A 33 -2.10 -1.43 -3.88
CA TRP A 33 -1.76 -0.05 -3.54
C TRP A 33 -1.59 0.13 -2.01
N GLN A 34 -2.54 -0.41 -1.23
CA GLN A 34 -2.44 -0.37 0.23
C GLN A 34 -1.19 -1.11 0.74
N ARG A 35 -0.81 -2.21 0.12
CA ARG A 35 0.36 -3.02 0.50
C ARG A 35 1.66 -2.24 0.44
N VAL A 36 1.85 -1.43 -0.60
CA VAL A 36 3.11 -0.72 -0.86
C VAL A 36 3.07 0.77 -0.52
N GLY A 37 1.95 1.28 0.00
CA GLY A 37 1.80 2.70 0.34
C GLY A 37 1.61 3.61 -0.89
N PHE A 38 1.16 3.07 -2.03
CA PHE A 38 0.91 3.86 -3.22
C PHE A 38 -0.37 4.69 -3.09
N VAL A 39 -0.31 5.96 -3.48
CA VAL A 39 -1.45 6.88 -3.54
C VAL A 39 -1.60 7.41 -4.95
N HIS A 40 -2.72 7.08 -5.57
CA HIS A 40 -3.02 7.52 -6.94
C HIS A 40 -3.26 9.03 -7.02
N GLY A 41 -3.93 9.60 -6.03
CA GLY A 41 -4.15 11.05 -5.89
C GLY A 41 -5.27 11.63 -6.75
N VAL A 42 -5.77 10.95 -7.79
CA VAL A 42 -6.88 11.40 -8.66
C VAL A 42 -7.70 10.20 -9.14
N MET A 43 -8.48 9.61 -8.24
CA MET A 43 -9.31 8.44 -8.55
C MET A 43 -10.71 8.85 -9.07
N ASN A 44 -10.76 9.72 -10.08
CA ASN A 44 -11.98 9.96 -10.83
C ASN A 44 -12.39 8.70 -11.61
N THR A 45 -13.65 8.61 -12.03
CA THR A 45 -14.18 7.44 -12.77
C THR A 45 -13.45 7.19 -14.10
N ASP A 46 -13.01 8.24 -14.78
CA ASP A 46 -12.23 8.20 -16.03
C ASP A 46 -10.78 7.74 -15.84
N ASN A 47 -10.26 7.81 -14.61
CA ASN A 47 -8.89 7.41 -14.25
C ASN A 47 -8.80 5.97 -13.70
N MET A 48 -9.89 5.19 -13.80
CA MET A 48 -9.95 3.82 -13.30
C MET A 48 -10.08 2.81 -14.45
N SER A 49 -9.12 1.89 -14.54
CA SER A 49 -9.14 0.86 -15.56
C SER A 49 -10.05 -0.31 -15.19
N ILE A 50 -10.92 -0.72 -16.13
CA ILE A 50 -11.72 -1.95 -16.01
C ILE A 50 -10.88 -3.23 -16.01
N HIS A 51 -9.60 -3.14 -16.34
CA HIS A 51 -8.67 -4.26 -16.32
C HIS A 51 -7.94 -4.45 -15.00
N GLY A 52 -8.21 -3.60 -13.97
CA GLY A 52 -7.48 -3.61 -12.71
C GLY A 52 -6.01 -3.18 -12.87
N LEU A 53 -5.72 -2.32 -13.84
CA LEU A 53 -4.40 -1.74 -14.07
C LEU A 53 -4.36 -0.31 -13.55
N THR A 54 -3.25 0.07 -12.94
CA THR A 54 -3.01 1.47 -12.58
C THR A 54 -2.76 2.27 -13.86
N ILE A 55 -3.57 3.28 -14.12
CA ILE A 55 -3.47 4.20 -15.27
C ILE A 55 -3.52 5.64 -14.79
N ASP A 56 -3.29 6.58 -15.71
CA ASP A 56 -3.40 8.02 -15.49
C ASP A 56 -2.55 8.50 -14.30
N TYR A 57 -1.24 8.30 -14.43
CA TYR A 57 -0.24 8.71 -13.44
C TYR A 57 -0.10 10.24 -13.43
N GLY A 58 -1.03 10.92 -12.76
CA GLY A 58 -0.98 12.35 -12.48
C GLY A 58 -0.17 12.66 -11.22
N PRO A 59 -0.75 13.38 -10.23
CA PRO A 59 -0.08 13.66 -8.94
C PRO A 59 -0.12 12.44 -8.01
N TYR A 60 0.53 11.36 -8.38
CA TYR A 60 0.65 10.14 -7.60
C TYR A 60 1.88 10.17 -6.68
N GLY A 61 1.96 9.25 -5.72
CA GLY A 61 3.16 9.09 -4.91
C GLY A 61 3.09 7.87 -3.98
N TRP A 62 4.14 7.68 -3.21
CA TRP A 62 4.20 6.69 -2.15
C TRP A 62 4.23 7.38 -0.79
N LEU A 63 3.60 6.75 0.20
CA LEU A 63 3.75 7.18 1.59
C LEU A 63 5.24 7.16 1.96
N GLU A 64 5.68 8.25 2.54
CA GLU A 64 6.94 8.32 3.27
C GLU A 64 6.64 7.92 4.73
N ASP A 65 6.19 8.86 5.56
CA ASP A 65 5.59 8.53 6.85
C ASP A 65 4.21 7.88 6.70
N TYR A 66 3.89 6.92 7.56
CA TYR A 66 2.57 6.29 7.55
C TYR A 66 1.51 7.29 8.01
N ASN A 67 0.84 7.87 7.04
CA ASN A 67 -0.21 8.85 7.24
C ASN A 67 -1.43 8.53 6.36
N PRO A 68 -2.47 7.88 6.91
CA PRO A 68 -3.70 7.58 6.16
C PRO A 68 -4.40 8.81 5.59
N GLY A 69 -4.13 9.99 6.16
CA GLY A 69 -4.67 11.27 5.71
C GLY A 69 -3.87 11.97 4.61
N TRP A 70 -2.76 11.38 4.14
CA TRP A 70 -1.92 12.00 3.13
C TRP A 70 -2.48 11.83 1.72
N THR A 71 -2.39 12.90 0.93
CA THR A 71 -2.62 12.94 -0.52
C THR A 71 -1.51 13.76 -1.19
N PRO A 72 -0.89 13.27 -2.28
CA PRO A 72 0.10 14.03 -3.02
C PRO A 72 -0.52 15.19 -3.81
N ASN A 73 -1.81 15.12 -4.12
CA ASN A 73 -2.52 16.07 -4.97
C ASN A 73 -2.87 17.36 -4.22
N THR A 74 -2.25 18.48 -4.60
CA THR A 74 -2.52 19.79 -4.01
C THR A 74 -3.93 20.30 -4.29
N THR A 75 -4.55 19.91 -5.39
CA THR A 75 -5.94 20.25 -5.73
C THR A 75 -6.93 19.57 -4.77
N ASP A 76 -6.59 18.38 -4.26
CA ASP A 76 -7.38 17.62 -3.28
C ASP A 76 -7.03 17.96 -1.82
N ARG A 77 -6.20 18.97 -1.58
CA ARG A 77 -5.65 19.30 -0.24
C ARG A 77 -6.71 19.60 0.80
N GLU A 78 -7.80 20.27 0.42
CA GLU A 78 -8.87 20.68 1.34
C GLU A 78 -9.76 19.51 1.74
N TYR A 79 -10.24 18.73 0.76
CA TYR A 79 -11.20 17.65 1.00
C TYR A 79 -10.53 16.30 1.22
N LYS A 80 -9.30 16.11 0.74
CA LYS A 80 -8.53 14.86 0.85
C LYS A 80 -9.34 13.63 0.41
N ARG A 81 -10.12 13.81 -0.65
CA ARG A 81 -10.99 12.77 -1.20
C ARG A 81 -10.18 11.54 -1.59
N TYR A 82 -9.01 11.74 -2.17
CA TYR A 82 -8.14 10.70 -2.72
C TYR A 82 -6.93 10.38 -1.84
N ARG A 83 -7.02 10.68 -0.50
CA ARG A 83 -5.98 10.30 0.47
C ARG A 83 -5.82 8.78 0.53
N PHE A 84 -4.66 8.32 1.00
CA PHE A 84 -4.32 6.91 1.10
C PHE A 84 -5.42 6.06 1.76
N GLY A 85 -5.89 6.44 2.94
CA GLY A 85 -6.90 5.68 3.67
C GLY A 85 -8.30 5.72 3.05
N ALA A 86 -8.57 6.61 2.07
CA ALA A 86 -9.86 6.66 1.39
C ALA A 86 -9.91 5.82 0.11
N GLN A 87 -8.78 5.38 -0.43
CA GLN A 87 -8.71 4.69 -1.71
C GLN A 87 -9.61 3.45 -1.81
N PRO A 88 -9.74 2.59 -0.76
CA PRO A 88 -10.66 1.46 -0.81
C PRO A 88 -12.11 1.89 -1.02
N HIS A 89 -12.56 2.91 -0.30
CA HIS A 89 -13.92 3.44 -0.43
C HIS A 89 -14.15 4.09 -1.80
N ILE A 90 -13.17 4.83 -2.31
CA ILE A 90 -13.28 5.48 -3.62
C ILE A 90 -13.26 4.44 -4.75
N GLY A 91 -12.51 3.34 -4.62
CA GLY A 91 -12.56 2.23 -5.58
C GLY A 91 -13.96 1.60 -5.64
N GLN A 92 -14.59 1.33 -4.49
CA GLN A 92 -15.98 0.85 -4.42
C GLN A 92 -16.96 1.86 -5.03
N TRP A 93 -16.81 3.15 -4.72
CA TRP A 93 -17.62 4.20 -5.28
C TRP A 93 -17.55 4.24 -6.82
N ASN A 94 -16.34 4.10 -7.39
CA ASN A 94 -16.15 4.04 -8.84
C ASN A 94 -16.83 2.82 -9.46
N CYS A 95 -16.77 1.64 -8.83
CA CYS A 95 -17.54 0.47 -9.26
C CYS A 95 -19.03 0.75 -9.21
N THR A 96 -19.54 1.45 -8.19
CA THR A 96 -20.95 1.86 -8.10
C THR A 96 -21.35 2.77 -9.27
N GLN A 97 -20.50 3.73 -9.67
CA GLN A 97 -20.78 4.58 -10.84
C GLN A 97 -20.82 3.77 -12.13
N LEU A 98 -19.94 2.79 -12.29
CA LEU A 98 -19.98 1.88 -13.43
C LEU A 98 -21.27 1.04 -13.44
N ALA A 99 -21.69 0.49 -12.30
CA ALA A 99 -22.97 -0.23 -12.18
C ALA A 99 -24.14 0.63 -12.65
N ASN A 100 -24.21 1.90 -12.21
CA ASN A 100 -25.24 2.84 -12.65
C ASN A 100 -25.20 3.07 -14.16
N ALA A 101 -24.01 3.16 -14.75
CA ALA A 101 -23.83 3.40 -16.18
C ALA A 101 -24.30 2.19 -17.05
N ILE A 102 -24.09 0.96 -16.57
CA ILE A 102 -24.48 -0.26 -17.29
C ILE A 102 -25.87 -0.76 -16.94
N TYR A 103 -26.54 -0.16 -15.95
CA TYR A 103 -27.90 -0.53 -15.55
C TYR A 103 -28.89 -0.66 -16.74
N PRO A 104 -28.91 0.23 -17.75
CA PRO A 104 -29.81 0.10 -18.90
C PRO A 104 -29.58 -1.18 -19.74
N LEU A 105 -28.43 -1.83 -19.62
CA LEU A 105 -28.09 -3.06 -20.33
C LEU A 105 -28.53 -4.31 -19.55
N VAL A 106 -28.69 -4.18 -18.22
CA VAL A 106 -29.09 -5.28 -17.32
C VAL A 106 -30.57 -5.22 -17.00
N GLY A 107 -31.11 -4.02 -16.70
CA GLY A 107 -32.52 -3.76 -16.41
C GLY A 107 -32.97 -4.08 -15.00
N GLU A 108 -32.13 -4.72 -14.18
CA GLU A 108 -32.41 -5.13 -12.80
C GLU A 108 -31.29 -4.64 -11.86
N VAL A 109 -31.66 -4.24 -10.64
CA VAL A 109 -30.72 -3.66 -9.66
C VAL A 109 -30.00 -4.75 -8.88
N GLU A 110 -30.72 -5.77 -8.42
CA GLU A 110 -30.23 -6.81 -7.52
C GLU A 110 -28.99 -7.54 -8.07
N PRO A 111 -28.93 -7.99 -9.34
CA PRO A 111 -27.72 -8.65 -9.86
C PRO A 111 -26.48 -7.74 -9.89
N LEU A 112 -26.69 -6.43 -10.09
CA LEU A 112 -25.58 -5.44 -10.05
C LEU A 112 -25.11 -5.18 -8.62
N GLN A 113 -26.01 -5.17 -7.64
CA GLN A 113 -25.65 -5.05 -6.22
C GLN A 113 -24.85 -6.27 -5.76
N GLU A 114 -25.31 -7.49 -6.07
CA GLU A 114 -24.56 -8.73 -5.77
C GLU A 114 -23.18 -8.76 -6.44
N ALA A 115 -23.08 -8.26 -7.67
CA ALA A 115 -21.78 -8.16 -8.35
C ALA A 115 -20.87 -7.10 -7.72
N LEU A 116 -21.43 -6.01 -7.19
CA LEU A 116 -20.69 -4.99 -6.46
C LEU A 116 -20.20 -5.49 -5.08
N GLU A 117 -20.99 -6.33 -4.39
CA GLU A 117 -20.58 -6.94 -3.12
C GLU A 117 -19.29 -7.74 -3.27
N THR A 118 -19.01 -8.30 -4.47
CA THR A 118 -17.73 -8.94 -4.78
C THR A 118 -16.53 -8.03 -4.52
N TYR A 119 -16.65 -6.71 -4.74
CA TYR A 119 -15.58 -5.77 -4.39
C TYR A 119 -15.27 -5.80 -2.90
N VAL A 120 -16.29 -5.74 -2.06
CA VAL A 120 -16.16 -5.69 -0.60
C VAL A 120 -15.56 -6.99 -0.07
N ASP A 121 -16.09 -8.13 -0.53
CA ASP A 121 -15.65 -9.45 -0.10
C ASP A 121 -14.19 -9.72 -0.49
N VAL A 122 -13.83 -9.44 -1.73
CA VAL A 122 -12.45 -9.61 -2.23
C VAL A 122 -11.51 -8.65 -1.51
N PHE A 123 -11.90 -7.36 -1.38
CA PHE A 123 -11.06 -6.39 -0.68
C PHE A 123 -10.78 -6.82 0.76
N ASN A 124 -11.81 -7.16 1.52
CA ASN A 124 -11.65 -7.53 2.94
C ASN A 124 -10.81 -8.82 3.10
N THR A 125 -11.07 -9.82 2.27
CA THR A 125 -10.35 -11.10 2.31
C THR A 125 -8.88 -10.91 1.95
N ASP A 126 -8.62 -10.24 0.84
CA ASP A 126 -7.27 -10.07 0.32
C ASP A 126 -6.46 -9.06 1.13
N TRP A 127 -7.12 -8.01 1.66
CA TRP A 127 -6.47 -7.07 2.56
C TRP A 127 -5.99 -7.74 3.86
N ARG A 128 -6.84 -8.57 4.47
CA ARG A 128 -6.44 -9.34 5.67
C ARG A 128 -5.28 -10.28 5.35
N ARG A 129 -5.38 -11.05 4.28
CA ARG A 129 -4.33 -11.96 3.83
C ARG A 129 -3.02 -11.21 3.55
N MET A 130 -3.10 -10.06 2.87
CA MET A 130 -1.96 -9.18 2.59
C MET A 130 -1.30 -8.69 3.88
N MET A 131 -2.08 -8.22 4.86
CA MET A 131 -1.56 -7.77 6.15
C MET A 131 -0.89 -8.91 6.91
N GLY A 132 -1.49 -10.10 6.97
CA GLY A 132 -0.86 -11.28 7.56
C GLY A 132 0.50 -11.57 6.92
N THR A 133 0.56 -11.57 5.58
CA THR A 133 1.81 -11.81 4.84
C THR A 133 2.87 -10.73 5.13
N LYS A 134 2.46 -9.45 5.21
CA LYS A 134 3.37 -8.35 5.59
C LYS A 134 3.94 -8.51 7.00
N LEU A 135 3.16 -9.04 7.92
CA LEU A 135 3.54 -9.30 9.30
C LEU A 135 4.23 -10.66 9.50
N GLY A 136 4.34 -11.47 8.46
CA GLY A 136 4.94 -12.81 8.55
C GLY A 136 4.06 -13.84 9.23
N ILE A 137 2.76 -13.57 9.37
CA ILE A 137 1.75 -14.49 9.88
C ILE A 137 1.19 -15.28 8.70
N ALA A 138 1.34 -16.60 8.69
CA ALA A 138 0.97 -17.44 7.57
C ALA A 138 -0.56 -17.63 7.49
N GLU A 139 -1.19 -17.89 8.62
CA GLU A 139 -2.65 -18.06 8.73
C GLU A 139 -3.20 -17.14 9.81
N LEU A 140 -4.09 -16.24 9.43
CA LEU A 140 -4.71 -15.32 10.37
C LEU A 140 -5.76 -16.02 11.21
N ASP A 141 -5.64 -15.88 12.54
CA ASP A 141 -6.59 -16.41 13.53
C ASP A 141 -7.60 -15.33 13.90
N GLY A 142 -8.76 -15.37 13.25
CA GLY A 142 -10.00 -14.68 13.61
C GLY A 142 -9.84 -13.22 14.08
N GLU A 143 -10.43 -12.95 15.24
CA GLU A 143 -10.53 -11.61 15.84
C GLU A 143 -9.19 -11.13 16.41
N ARG A 144 -8.42 -12.02 17.05
CA ARG A 144 -7.13 -11.70 17.68
C ARG A 144 -6.12 -11.10 16.71
N ASP A 145 -5.94 -11.71 15.54
CA ASP A 145 -4.99 -11.18 14.55
C ASP A 145 -5.54 -9.91 13.87
N SER A 146 -6.86 -9.75 13.82
CA SER A 146 -7.50 -8.50 13.36
C SER A 146 -7.22 -7.35 14.33
N GLU A 147 -7.30 -7.59 15.64
CA GLU A 147 -6.94 -6.61 16.68
C GLU A 147 -5.44 -6.26 16.61
N LEU A 148 -4.58 -7.26 16.44
CA LEU A 148 -3.13 -7.03 16.31
C LEU A 148 -2.79 -6.12 15.12
N ILE A 149 -3.46 -6.35 13.98
CA ILE A 149 -3.30 -5.51 12.78
C ILE A 149 -3.87 -4.10 13.03
N HIS A 150 -5.07 -4.02 13.61
CA HIS A 150 -5.70 -2.73 13.90
C HIS A 150 -4.82 -1.88 14.81
N ASP A 151 -4.35 -2.43 15.92
CA ASP A 151 -3.52 -1.72 16.89
C ASP A 151 -2.19 -1.26 16.27
N LEU A 152 -1.59 -2.05 15.37
CA LEU A 152 -0.43 -1.59 14.62
C LEU A 152 -0.73 -0.35 13.77
N LEU A 153 -1.87 -0.36 13.05
CA LEU A 153 -2.23 0.75 12.18
C LEU A 153 -2.60 2.02 12.95
N GLU A 154 -3.08 1.89 14.19
CA GLU A 154 -3.29 3.01 15.11
C GLU A 154 -1.97 3.50 15.76
N LEU A 155 -0.99 2.61 15.93
CA LEU A 155 0.31 2.93 16.51
C LEU A 155 1.20 3.70 15.53
N LEU A 156 1.25 3.27 14.27
CA LEU A 156 2.15 3.81 13.25
C LEU A 156 2.08 5.34 13.08
N PRO A 157 0.91 6.01 13.11
CA PRO A 157 0.83 7.46 12.96
C PRO A 157 1.15 8.26 14.23
N LYS A 158 1.34 7.59 15.41
CA LYS A 158 1.63 8.28 16.68
C LYS A 158 3.01 8.91 16.71
N ILE A 159 3.93 8.39 15.92
CA ILE A 159 5.26 8.94 15.68
C ILE A 159 5.52 8.90 14.17
N GLU A 160 6.27 9.87 13.66
CA GLU A 160 6.58 9.91 12.23
C GLU A 160 7.42 8.70 11.81
N THR A 161 6.76 7.71 11.22
CA THR A 161 7.32 6.39 10.91
C THR A 161 7.32 6.14 9.41
N ASP A 162 8.50 5.95 8.81
CA ASP A 162 8.61 5.55 7.40
C ASP A 162 7.98 4.17 7.20
N MET A 163 6.92 4.10 6.38
CA MET A 163 6.16 2.88 6.18
C MET A 163 7.00 1.75 5.58
N THR A 164 7.81 2.06 4.56
CA THR A 164 8.62 1.08 3.85
C THR A 164 9.67 0.47 4.76
N LEU A 165 10.40 1.32 5.48
CA LEU A 165 11.47 0.89 6.38
C LEU A 165 10.92 0.17 7.61
N PHE A 166 9.75 0.56 8.12
CA PHE A 166 9.12 -0.12 9.25
C PHE A 166 8.84 -1.59 8.94
N PHE A 167 8.16 -1.88 7.84
CA PHE A 167 7.84 -3.27 7.48
C PHE A 167 9.08 -4.09 7.09
N ARG A 168 10.12 -3.46 6.56
CA ARG A 168 11.43 -4.09 6.33
C ARG A 168 12.15 -4.38 7.64
N GLY A 169 12.12 -3.44 8.59
CA GLY A 169 12.67 -3.60 9.93
C GLY A 169 11.94 -4.69 10.72
N LEU A 170 10.61 -4.74 10.60
CA LEU A 170 9.78 -5.72 11.30
C LEU A 170 10.14 -7.18 10.91
N ALA A 171 10.61 -7.41 9.69
CA ALA A 171 11.11 -8.72 9.26
C ALA A 171 12.32 -9.20 10.07
N ASN A 172 13.08 -8.28 10.66
CA ASN A 172 14.28 -8.57 11.47
C ASN A 172 14.00 -8.65 12.97
N VAL A 173 12.77 -8.47 13.42
CA VAL A 173 12.38 -8.66 14.81
C VAL A 173 12.52 -10.15 15.16
N SER A 174 13.34 -10.47 16.18
CA SER A 174 13.61 -11.85 16.59
C SER A 174 12.52 -12.38 17.53
N THR A 175 12.28 -13.69 17.41
CA THR A 175 11.41 -14.44 18.34
C THR A 175 12.19 -15.03 19.54
N ASP A 176 13.48 -14.72 19.70
CA ASP A 176 14.31 -15.18 20.83
C ASP A 176 13.79 -14.62 22.16
N ASP A 177 13.65 -15.51 23.17
CA ASP A 177 13.22 -15.15 24.53
C ASP A 177 14.28 -14.38 25.31
N GLY A 178 15.55 -14.54 24.96
CA GLY A 178 16.68 -13.95 25.67
C GLY A 178 16.89 -12.47 25.41
N LEU A 179 16.14 -11.87 24.47
CA LEU A 179 16.30 -10.46 24.11
C LEU A 179 15.52 -9.54 25.07
N ASP A 180 16.18 -8.48 25.52
CA ASP A 180 15.53 -7.37 26.21
C ASP A 180 14.69 -6.49 25.25
N LEU A 181 13.92 -5.56 25.82
CA LEU A 181 13.02 -4.69 25.06
C LEU A 181 13.76 -3.80 24.04
N ASP A 182 14.96 -3.33 24.38
CA ASP A 182 15.75 -2.50 23.47
C ASP A 182 16.23 -3.29 22.25
N ALA A 183 16.70 -4.52 22.47
CA ALA A 183 17.12 -5.41 21.39
C ALA A 183 15.95 -5.81 20.47
N ARG A 184 14.72 -5.96 21.00
CA ARG A 184 13.53 -6.27 20.22
C ARG A 184 13.10 -5.12 19.34
N VAL A 185 13.20 -3.89 19.83
CA VAL A 185 12.83 -2.66 19.09
C VAL A 185 13.91 -2.21 18.11
N ALA A 186 15.18 -2.53 18.36
CA ALA A 186 16.31 -2.04 17.57
C ALA A 186 16.12 -2.13 16.05
N PRO A 187 15.53 -3.19 15.46
CA PRO A 187 15.30 -3.27 14.03
C PRO A 187 14.34 -2.21 13.48
N LEU A 188 13.50 -1.60 14.32
CA LEU A 188 12.48 -0.63 13.93
C LEU A 188 12.99 0.82 14.01
N LEU A 189 14.04 1.09 14.79
CA LEU A 189 14.51 2.46 15.05
C LEU A 189 14.89 3.19 13.76
N GLY A 190 15.41 2.49 12.76
CA GLY A 190 15.72 3.06 11.45
C GLY A 190 14.53 3.63 10.69
N ALA A 191 13.31 3.21 11.02
CA ALA A 191 12.09 3.67 10.38
C ALA A 191 11.57 5.00 10.95
N TYR A 192 11.92 5.35 12.19
CA TYR A 192 11.47 6.60 12.80
C TYR A 192 12.28 7.79 12.26
N TYR A 193 11.58 8.87 11.88
CA TYR A 193 12.24 10.09 11.39
C TYR A 193 13.03 10.79 12.47
N ASP A 194 12.49 10.85 13.68
CA ASP A 194 13.15 11.35 14.88
C ASP A 194 13.12 10.28 15.98
N PRO A 195 14.14 9.40 16.06
CA PRO A 195 14.21 8.35 17.08
C PRO A 195 14.23 8.89 18.53
N ASP A 196 14.66 10.13 18.76
CA ASP A 196 14.69 10.70 20.10
C ASP A 196 13.28 10.98 20.64
N THR A 197 12.28 11.07 19.77
CA THR A 197 10.87 11.18 20.15
C THR A 197 10.21 9.85 20.50
N PHE A 198 10.89 8.73 20.23
CA PHE A 198 10.44 7.38 20.55
C PHE A 198 10.61 7.06 22.03
N THR A 199 9.82 7.73 22.86
CA THR A 199 9.87 7.69 24.34
C THR A 199 8.47 7.64 24.96
N GLY A 200 8.40 7.48 26.27
CA GLY A 200 7.15 7.61 27.03
C GLY A 200 6.07 6.63 26.57
N GLU A 201 4.88 7.14 26.30
CA GLU A 201 3.68 6.38 25.98
C GLU A 201 3.83 5.60 24.65
N VAL A 202 4.35 6.24 23.61
CA VAL A 202 4.55 5.59 22.29
C VAL A 202 5.50 4.41 22.40
N ARG A 203 6.59 4.55 23.17
CA ARG A 203 7.51 3.45 23.43
C ARG A 203 6.81 2.31 24.16
N ALA A 204 6.08 2.59 25.23
CA ALA A 204 5.38 1.59 26.02
C ALA A 204 4.31 0.84 25.19
N GLU A 205 3.55 1.54 24.37
CA GLU A 205 2.57 0.93 23.47
C GLU A 205 3.23 0.07 22.39
N THR A 206 4.36 0.51 21.84
CA THR A 206 5.13 -0.28 20.86
C THR A 206 5.67 -1.54 21.50
N ASP A 207 6.23 -1.47 22.71
CA ASP A 207 6.72 -2.63 23.45
C ASP A 207 5.58 -3.63 23.73
N ALA A 208 4.42 -3.15 24.18
CA ALA A 208 3.24 -3.98 24.42
C ALA A 208 2.70 -4.64 23.13
N TRP A 209 2.71 -3.91 22.02
CA TRP A 209 2.34 -4.47 20.71
C TRP A 209 3.34 -5.53 20.25
N LEU A 210 4.64 -5.27 20.37
CA LEU A 210 5.71 -6.21 20.01
C LEU A 210 5.64 -7.48 20.84
N ASP A 211 5.32 -7.41 22.14
CA ASP A 211 5.15 -8.59 22.98
C ASP A 211 4.05 -9.50 22.45
N ARG A 212 2.90 -8.95 22.06
CA ARG A 212 1.79 -9.70 21.45
C ARG A 212 2.17 -10.26 20.08
N TYR A 213 2.82 -9.46 19.25
CA TYR A 213 3.28 -9.85 17.93
C TYR A 213 4.28 -10.99 17.98
N ILE A 214 5.32 -10.90 18.85
CA ILE A 214 6.33 -11.94 19.04
C ILE A 214 5.70 -13.23 19.60
N ALA A 215 4.78 -13.10 20.57
CA ALA A 215 4.04 -14.25 21.09
C ALA A 215 3.27 -14.97 19.97
N ARG A 216 2.60 -14.20 19.10
CA ARG A 216 1.87 -14.75 17.94
C ARG A 216 2.79 -15.46 16.95
N LEU A 217 3.97 -14.91 16.68
CA LEU A 217 4.96 -15.53 15.78
C LEU A 217 5.52 -16.83 16.34
N ARG A 218 5.73 -16.90 17.66
CA ARG A 218 6.21 -18.13 18.33
C ARG A 218 5.21 -19.27 18.23
N GLU A 219 3.92 -18.98 18.27
CA GLU A 219 2.88 -19.99 18.09
C GLU A 219 2.95 -20.67 16.72
N GLU A 220 3.35 -19.95 15.67
CA GLU A 220 3.57 -20.54 14.35
C GLU A 220 4.83 -21.37 14.26
N GLY A 221 5.82 -21.15 15.13
CA GLY A 221 7.04 -21.93 15.21
C GLY A 221 7.94 -21.83 13.97
N ARG A 222 7.79 -20.80 13.14
CA ARG A 222 8.62 -20.58 11.95
C ARG A 222 10.00 -20.06 12.36
N VAL A 223 11.03 -20.51 11.65
CA VAL A 223 12.39 -19.96 11.78
C VAL A 223 12.41 -18.51 11.35
N ASP A 224 13.01 -17.63 12.17
CA ASP A 224 13.08 -16.18 11.91
C ASP A 224 13.61 -15.83 10.52
N ALA A 225 14.64 -16.52 10.03
CA ALA A 225 15.21 -16.29 8.70
C ALA A 225 14.23 -16.63 7.56
N ASP A 226 13.40 -17.68 7.71
CA ASP A 226 12.41 -18.07 6.72
C ASP A 226 11.22 -17.11 6.72
N ARG A 227 10.80 -16.66 7.92
CA ARG A 227 9.80 -15.63 8.08
C ARG A 227 10.26 -14.31 7.45
N ALA A 228 11.47 -13.84 7.77
CA ALA A 228 12.04 -12.61 7.21
C ALA A 228 12.10 -12.65 5.67
N ARG A 229 12.50 -13.78 5.10
CA ARG A 229 12.51 -13.97 3.65
C ARG A 229 11.13 -13.85 3.03
N ALA A 230 10.11 -14.47 3.65
CA ALA A 230 8.73 -14.38 3.18
C ALA A 230 8.17 -12.95 3.31
N MET A 231 8.43 -12.26 4.43
CA MET A 231 8.03 -10.86 4.62
C MET A 231 8.70 -9.94 3.60
N ASN A 232 9.98 -10.11 3.35
CA ASN A 232 10.74 -9.30 2.39
C ASN A 232 10.33 -9.53 0.94
N ALA A 233 9.72 -10.67 0.62
CA ALA A 233 9.15 -10.92 -0.71
C ALA A 233 7.88 -10.10 -1.01
N VAL A 234 7.21 -9.55 0.01
CA VAL A 234 5.98 -8.76 -0.12
C VAL A 234 6.11 -7.32 0.38
N ASN A 235 7.11 -7.03 1.21
CA ASN A 235 7.46 -5.70 1.67
C ASN A 235 8.63 -5.18 0.82
N PRO A 236 8.42 -4.19 -0.07
CA PRO A 236 9.49 -3.69 -0.93
C PRO A 236 10.58 -3.01 -0.10
N LEU A 237 11.82 -3.08 -0.57
CA LEU A 237 12.93 -2.28 -0.07
C LEU A 237 12.96 -0.91 -0.78
N PHE A 238 12.63 -0.94 -2.07
CA PHE A 238 12.62 0.26 -2.92
C PHE A 238 11.20 0.57 -3.34
N VAL A 239 10.79 1.82 -3.18
CA VAL A 239 9.59 2.40 -3.79
C VAL A 239 9.99 3.68 -4.51
N LEU A 240 9.22 4.12 -5.49
CA LEU A 240 9.51 5.37 -6.19
C LEU A 240 9.19 6.56 -5.27
N ARG A 241 10.09 6.83 -4.33
CA ARG A 241 9.96 7.98 -3.41
C ARG A 241 9.92 9.28 -4.22
N ASN A 242 8.99 10.15 -3.90
CA ASN A 242 8.78 11.36 -4.67
C ASN A 242 10.03 12.24 -4.74
N TYR A 243 10.81 12.33 -3.65
CA TYR A 243 12.04 13.11 -3.66
C TYR A 243 13.14 12.52 -4.56
N VAL A 244 13.21 11.19 -4.67
CA VAL A 244 14.16 10.52 -5.57
C VAL A 244 13.73 10.73 -7.02
N ALA A 245 12.43 10.62 -7.30
CA ALA A 245 11.89 10.94 -8.62
C ALA A 245 12.20 12.39 -9.02
N GLN A 246 12.05 13.34 -8.10
CA GLN A 246 12.35 14.75 -8.35
C GLN A 246 13.84 14.99 -8.61
N LEU A 247 14.75 14.31 -7.89
CA LEU A 247 16.19 14.38 -8.20
C LEU A 247 16.49 13.87 -9.61
N ALA A 248 15.85 12.78 -10.02
CA ALA A 248 16.04 12.23 -11.37
C ALA A 248 15.48 13.17 -12.46
N ILE A 249 14.38 13.87 -12.18
CA ILE A 249 13.83 14.91 -13.08
C ILE A 249 14.82 16.09 -13.17
N ASP A 250 15.33 16.58 -12.04
CA ASP A 250 16.27 17.71 -12.01
C ASP A 250 17.54 17.43 -12.83
N GLU A 251 18.11 16.22 -12.72
CA GLU A 251 19.28 15.83 -13.52
C GLU A 251 18.93 15.75 -15.01
N ALA A 252 17.78 15.17 -15.36
CA ALA A 252 17.33 15.06 -16.72
C ALA A 252 17.09 16.43 -17.38
N ASP A 253 16.58 17.41 -16.62
CA ASP A 253 16.39 18.79 -17.08
C ASP A 253 17.72 19.48 -17.43
N THR A 254 18.83 19.03 -16.86
CA THR A 254 20.17 19.48 -17.24
C THR A 254 20.79 18.70 -18.39
N GLY A 255 20.06 17.71 -18.93
CA GLY A 255 20.47 16.88 -20.07
C GLY A 255 21.10 15.52 -19.66
N ASP A 256 21.09 15.15 -18.39
CA ASP A 256 21.60 13.85 -17.90
C ASP A 256 20.46 12.93 -17.43
N PRO A 257 20.01 11.95 -18.23
CA PRO A 257 18.95 11.01 -17.85
C PRO A 257 19.49 9.80 -17.06
N SER A 258 20.77 9.76 -16.68
CA SER A 258 21.41 8.58 -16.09
C SER A 258 20.71 8.12 -14.82
N LEU A 259 20.29 9.04 -13.95
CA LEU A 259 19.59 8.72 -12.71
C LEU A 259 18.20 8.13 -12.95
N ILE A 260 17.48 8.54 -14.01
CA ILE A 260 16.21 7.92 -14.41
C ILE A 260 16.42 6.45 -14.76
N LEU A 261 17.45 6.14 -15.55
CA LEU A 261 17.75 4.77 -15.97
C LEU A 261 18.17 3.90 -14.79
N GLU A 262 19.00 4.46 -13.91
CA GLU A 262 19.43 3.79 -12.68
C GLU A 262 18.27 3.47 -11.75
N LEU A 263 17.38 4.43 -11.54
CA LEU A 263 16.19 4.27 -10.71
C LEU A 263 15.21 3.26 -11.33
N LEU A 264 14.98 3.33 -12.64
CA LEU A 264 14.15 2.34 -13.34
C LEU A 264 14.68 0.93 -13.18
N ASP A 265 16.01 0.75 -13.32
CA ASP A 265 16.63 -0.55 -13.15
C ASP A 265 16.49 -1.08 -11.71
N THR A 266 16.68 -0.21 -10.72
CA THR A 266 16.50 -0.53 -9.31
C THR A 266 15.05 -0.99 -9.02
N LEU A 267 14.08 -0.29 -9.56
CA LEU A 267 12.65 -0.57 -9.33
C LEU A 267 12.12 -1.81 -10.07
N ARG A 268 12.90 -2.44 -10.96
CA ARG A 268 12.54 -3.73 -11.58
C ARG A 268 12.60 -4.90 -10.60
N THR A 269 13.44 -4.79 -9.56
CA THR A 269 13.58 -5.81 -8.51
C THR A 269 13.46 -5.19 -7.11
N PRO A 270 12.28 -4.57 -6.79
CA PRO A 270 12.16 -3.67 -5.64
C PRO A 270 12.22 -4.37 -4.28
N TYR A 271 12.16 -5.70 -4.25
CA TYR A 271 12.18 -6.50 -3.01
C TYR A 271 13.58 -7.01 -2.64
N THR A 272 14.52 -6.96 -3.57
CA THR A 272 15.86 -7.54 -3.42
C THR A 272 16.86 -6.46 -3.05
N GLU A 273 17.77 -6.78 -2.12
CA GLU A 273 18.92 -5.92 -1.82
C GLU A 273 19.81 -5.77 -3.06
N GLN A 274 20.24 -4.55 -3.34
CA GLN A 274 21.02 -4.21 -4.51
C GLN A 274 22.25 -3.39 -4.08
N PRO A 275 23.43 -3.99 -3.98
CA PRO A 275 24.65 -3.29 -3.57
C PRO A 275 24.91 -2.04 -4.43
N GLY A 276 25.16 -0.90 -3.76
CA GLY A 276 25.36 0.40 -4.40
C GLY A 276 24.08 1.18 -4.72
N ARG A 277 22.90 0.63 -4.35
CA ARG A 277 21.59 1.27 -4.53
C ARG A 277 20.95 1.72 -3.21
N GLU A 278 21.65 1.60 -2.09
CA GLU A 278 21.13 1.86 -0.73
C GLU A 278 20.53 3.25 -0.60
N ARG A 279 21.08 4.24 -1.31
CA ARG A 279 20.59 5.62 -1.35
C ARG A 279 19.12 5.76 -1.77
N PHE A 280 18.59 4.82 -2.56
CA PHE A 280 17.18 4.83 -3.01
C PHE A 280 16.22 4.27 -1.96
N ALA A 281 16.75 3.63 -0.91
CA ALA A 281 15.96 3.13 0.22
C ALA A 281 15.97 4.08 1.43
N GLU A 282 16.71 5.17 1.38
CA GLU A 282 16.83 6.12 2.48
C GLU A 282 15.53 6.87 2.76
N LYS A 283 15.34 7.30 4.01
CA LYS A 283 14.23 8.16 4.42
C LYS A 283 14.24 9.49 3.67
N ARG A 284 13.07 10.08 3.51
CA ARG A 284 12.91 11.44 2.96
C ARG A 284 13.77 12.44 3.76
N PRO A 285 14.69 13.17 3.11
CA PRO A 285 15.47 14.21 3.77
C PRO A 285 14.61 15.45 4.09
N GLU A 286 15.03 16.25 5.07
CA GLU A 286 14.30 17.44 5.53
C GLU A 286 14.00 18.45 4.40
N TRP A 287 14.95 18.66 3.48
CA TRP A 287 14.74 19.58 2.36
C TRP A 287 13.58 19.18 1.46
N ALA A 288 13.27 17.89 1.36
CA ALA A 288 12.20 17.38 0.51
C ALA A 288 10.79 17.59 1.08
N ARG A 289 10.68 17.92 2.38
CA ARG A 289 9.38 18.18 3.03
C ARG A 289 8.64 19.37 2.46
N VAL A 290 9.36 20.38 2.04
CA VAL A 290 8.81 21.67 1.58
C VAL A 290 9.03 21.92 0.10
N ARG A 291 9.78 21.05 -0.59
CA ARG A 291 10.07 21.22 -2.00
C ARG A 291 8.89 20.79 -2.86
N PRO A 292 8.40 21.66 -3.79
CA PRO A 292 7.44 21.24 -4.81
C PRO A 292 7.96 20.03 -5.60
N GLY A 293 7.07 19.12 -5.98
CA GLY A 293 7.41 17.86 -6.66
C GLY A 293 7.81 16.72 -5.72
N CYS A 294 8.21 17.00 -4.45
CA CYS A 294 8.59 15.96 -3.50
C CYS A 294 7.41 15.49 -2.61
N SER A 295 6.61 16.42 -2.11
CA SER A 295 5.48 16.10 -1.22
C SER A 295 4.15 16.67 -1.68
N MET A 296 4.19 17.53 -2.68
CA MET A 296 3.03 18.22 -3.24
C MET A 296 3.15 18.24 -4.76
N LEU A 297 2.17 17.64 -5.42
CA LEU A 297 2.07 17.58 -6.88
C LEU A 297 0.78 18.27 -7.32
N SER A 298 0.75 18.81 -8.53
CA SER A 298 -0.44 19.47 -9.08
C SER A 298 -0.79 18.89 -10.45
N CYS A 299 -2.09 18.72 -10.72
CA CYS A 299 -2.58 18.38 -12.05
C CYS A 299 -2.46 19.53 -13.05
N SER A 300 -2.05 20.73 -12.62
CA SER A 300 -2.02 21.96 -13.43
C SER A 300 -0.59 22.40 -13.79
N SER A 301 0.35 21.47 -13.79
CA SER A 301 1.73 21.73 -14.23
C SER A 301 1.93 21.31 -15.69
#